data_70730979a9f886ce43698b84ad48ef9e
#
_entry.id   70730979a9f886ce43698b84ad48ef9e
#
_cell.length_a   1.000
_cell.length_b   1.000
_cell.length_c   1.000
_cell.angle_alpha   90.00
_cell.angle_beta   90.00
_cell.angle_gamma   90.00
#
_symmetry.space_group_name_H-M   'P 1'
#
loop_
_entity.id
_entity.type
_entity.pdbx_description
1 polymer ?
#
loop_
_entity_poly.entity_id
_entity_poly.type
_entity_poly.pdbx_seq_one_letter_code
_entity_poly.pdbx_strand_id
1 'polypeptide(L)'
;MSVVPVADVLQGRVAVDSEVTVRGWVRTRRDSKAGISFLAVYDGSCFDPVQAVINNSLPNYNEDVLRLTTGCSVIVTGKVVASPGQGQQFEIQASKVEVAGWVEDPDTYPMAAKRHSIEYLREVAHLRPRTNLIGAVARVRHTLAQALHRFFNEQGFFWVSTPLITASDTEGAGEMFRVSTLDLENLPRNDQGKVDFDKDFFGKESFLTVSGQLNGETYACALSKICLLYTSPSPRDRSLS
;
A
#
# COMPACT_ATOMS: atom_id res chain seq x y z
N MET A 1 0.52 -28.79 -2.07
CA MET A 1 1.47 -27.84 -1.47
C MET A 1 0.71 -26.60 -1.07
N SER A 2 0.88 -26.14 0.16
CA SER A 2 0.18 -24.93 0.64
C SER A 2 0.99 -23.69 0.26
N VAL A 3 0.31 -22.70 -0.32
CA VAL A 3 0.86 -21.37 -0.49
C VAL A 3 0.75 -20.66 0.85
N VAL A 4 1.88 -20.17 1.38
CA VAL A 4 1.94 -19.53 2.69
C VAL A 4 2.51 -18.11 2.57
N PRO A 5 2.05 -17.16 3.41
CA PRO A 5 2.68 -15.84 3.51
C PRO A 5 4.13 -15.94 4.03
N VAL A 6 4.99 -15.03 3.56
CA VAL A 6 6.37 -14.88 4.08
C VAL A 6 6.37 -14.66 5.59
N ALA A 7 5.40 -13.90 6.11
CA ALA A 7 5.23 -13.67 7.54
C ALA A 7 5.10 -14.98 8.35
N ASP A 8 4.39 -15.97 7.82
CA ASP A 8 4.18 -17.23 8.54
C ASP A 8 5.46 -18.06 8.64
N VAL A 9 6.30 -18.01 7.60
CA VAL A 9 7.63 -18.63 7.61
C VAL A 9 8.53 -17.94 8.63
N LEU A 10 8.65 -16.60 8.55
CA LEU A 10 9.58 -15.84 9.41
C LEU A 10 9.17 -15.84 10.88
N GLN A 11 7.88 -15.97 11.18
CA GLN A 11 7.36 -16.04 12.56
C GLN A 11 7.30 -17.45 13.14
N GLY A 12 7.82 -18.46 12.40
CA GLY A 12 7.83 -19.85 12.85
C GLY A 12 6.45 -20.49 12.97
N ARG A 13 5.45 -19.98 12.24
CA ARG A 13 4.11 -20.57 12.18
C ARG A 13 4.05 -21.80 11.27
N VAL A 14 5.05 -21.98 10.46
CA VAL A 14 5.26 -23.14 9.61
C VAL A 14 6.29 -24.04 10.26
N ALA A 15 6.01 -25.32 10.37
CA ALA A 15 6.94 -26.27 10.98
C ALA A 15 8.22 -26.40 10.13
N VAL A 16 9.37 -26.55 10.80
CA VAL A 16 10.64 -26.89 10.15
C VAL A 16 10.50 -28.21 9.40
N ASP A 17 11.20 -28.37 8.29
CA ASP A 17 11.13 -29.48 7.33
C ASP A 17 9.81 -29.58 6.53
N SER A 18 8.84 -28.69 6.75
CA SER A 18 7.65 -28.61 5.91
C SER A 18 7.99 -28.07 4.53
N GLU A 19 7.36 -28.61 3.51
CA GLU A 19 7.40 -28.09 2.16
C GLU A 19 6.34 -27.03 1.95
N VAL A 20 6.75 -25.83 1.54
CA VAL A 20 5.89 -24.66 1.32
C VAL A 20 6.11 -24.06 -0.04
N THR A 21 5.13 -23.28 -0.49
CA THR A 21 5.27 -22.38 -1.64
C THR A 21 5.07 -20.94 -1.19
N VAL A 22 6.02 -20.06 -1.49
CA VAL A 22 5.89 -18.62 -1.33
C VAL A 22 5.83 -17.94 -2.68
N ARG A 23 5.10 -16.82 -2.77
CA ARG A 23 4.97 -16.00 -3.98
C ARG A 23 5.34 -14.57 -3.64
N GLY A 24 6.14 -13.92 -4.46
CA GLY A 24 6.53 -12.55 -4.16
C GLY A 24 7.47 -11.95 -5.18
N TRP A 25 7.99 -10.79 -4.82
CA TRP A 25 8.97 -10.06 -5.62
C TRP A 25 10.38 -10.27 -5.08
N VAL A 26 11.32 -10.38 -6.00
CA VAL A 26 12.75 -10.39 -5.69
C VAL A 26 13.16 -9.02 -5.16
N ARG A 27 13.68 -8.98 -3.93
CA ARG A 27 14.34 -7.80 -3.35
C ARG A 27 15.80 -7.72 -3.75
N THR A 28 16.51 -8.82 -3.55
CA THR A 28 17.93 -8.95 -3.91
C THR A 28 18.24 -10.40 -4.26
N ARG A 29 19.24 -10.58 -5.12
CA ARG A 29 19.92 -11.86 -5.33
C ARG A 29 21.41 -11.69 -5.03
N ARG A 30 21.99 -12.68 -4.41
CA ARG A 30 23.43 -12.77 -4.15
C ARG A 30 23.88 -14.19 -4.50
N ASP A 31 24.96 -14.29 -5.25
CA ASP A 31 25.49 -15.57 -5.69
C ASP A 31 26.79 -15.88 -4.92
N SER A 32 26.92 -17.12 -4.46
CA SER A 32 28.14 -17.64 -3.83
C SER A 32 29.01 -18.33 -4.86
N LYS A 33 30.34 -18.29 -4.66
CA LYS A 33 31.27 -19.05 -5.47
C LYS A 33 31.09 -20.58 -5.40
N ALA A 34 30.35 -21.07 -4.40
CA ALA A 34 29.96 -22.46 -4.24
C ALA A 34 28.78 -22.91 -5.11
N GLY A 35 28.27 -22.09 -6.02
CA GLY A 35 27.13 -22.42 -6.89
C GLY A 35 25.79 -22.37 -6.14
N ILE A 36 25.66 -21.47 -5.19
CA ILE A 36 24.42 -21.24 -4.42
C ILE A 36 23.98 -19.80 -4.62
N SER A 37 22.72 -19.58 -4.95
CA SER A 37 22.10 -18.27 -4.97
C SER A 37 21.22 -18.07 -3.74
N PHE A 38 21.32 -16.89 -3.13
CA PHE A 38 20.49 -16.42 -2.04
C PHE A 38 19.50 -15.38 -2.59
N LEU A 39 18.24 -15.73 -2.62
CA LEU A 39 17.17 -14.89 -3.17
C LEU A 39 16.31 -14.36 -2.03
N ALA A 40 16.26 -13.05 -1.87
CA ALA A 40 15.36 -12.40 -0.91
C ALA A 40 13.98 -12.19 -1.55
N VAL A 41 12.98 -12.93 -1.10
CA VAL A 41 11.61 -12.89 -1.62
C VAL A 41 10.69 -12.15 -0.65
N TYR A 42 9.94 -11.19 -1.16
CA TYR A 42 9.06 -10.31 -0.40
C TYR A 42 7.64 -10.33 -0.97
N ASP A 43 6.65 -10.60 -0.14
CA ASP A 43 5.23 -10.66 -0.53
C ASP A 43 4.36 -9.56 0.09
N GLY A 44 4.94 -8.71 0.92
CA GLY A 44 4.22 -7.63 1.62
C GLY A 44 3.53 -8.05 2.91
N SER A 45 3.48 -9.33 3.26
CA SER A 45 2.81 -9.82 4.47
C SER A 45 3.51 -9.38 5.77
N CYS A 46 4.82 -9.11 5.71
CA CYS A 46 5.61 -8.57 6.82
C CYS A 46 6.64 -7.56 6.32
N PHE A 47 7.51 -7.08 7.22
CA PHE A 47 8.52 -6.08 6.88
C PHE A 47 9.72 -6.67 6.15
N ASP A 48 10.16 -7.84 6.58
CA ASP A 48 11.36 -8.49 6.08
C ASP A 48 11.06 -9.51 4.97
N PRO A 49 11.94 -9.66 3.98
CA PRO A 49 11.86 -10.73 3.00
C PRO A 49 12.33 -12.06 3.60
N VAL A 50 11.83 -13.18 3.10
CA VAL A 50 12.39 -14.49 3.39
C VAL A 50 13.54 -14.79 2.43
N GLN A 51 14.61 -15.40 2.93
CA GLN A 51 15.71 -15.90 2.09
C GLN A 51 15.35 -17.27 1.53
N ALA A 52 15.40 -17.40 0.21
CA ALA A 52 15.41 -18.70 -0.47
C ALA A 52 16.84 -19.05 -0.88
N VAL A 53 17.28 -20.23 -0.49
CA VAL A 53 18.58 -20.79 -0.82
C VAL A 53 18.41 -21.72 -2.01
N ILE A 54 19.05 -21.40 -3.11
CA ILE A 54 18.87 -22.08 -4.41
C ILE A 54 20.19 -22.69 -4.82
N ASN A 55 20.21 -24.02 -4.99
CA ASN A 55 21.39 -24.74 -5.43
C ASN A 55 21.47 -24.77 -6.96
N ASN A 56 22.68 -24.77 -7.51
CA ASN A 56 22.93 -24.85 -8.95
C ASN A 56 22.51 -26.18 -9.60
N SER A 57 22.11 -27.15 -8.81
CA SER A 57 21.49 -28.39 -9.29
C SER A 57 20.06 -28.22 -9.79
N LEU A 58 19.42 -27.07 -9.56
CA LEU A 58 18.10 -26.79 -10.12
C LEU A 58 18.16 -26.74 -11.66
N PRO A 59 17.25 -27.42 -12.39
CA PRO A 59 17.30 -27.51 -13.84
C PRO A 59 17.33 -26.15 -14.56
N ASN A 60 16.61 -25.15 -14.02
CA ASN A 60 16.54 -23.82 -14.60
C ASN A 60 17.45 -22.80 -13.90
N TYR A 61 18.47 -23.25 -13.16
CA TYR A 61 19.35 -22.37 -12.41
C TYR A 61 20.06 -21.35 -13.30
N ASN A 62 20.68 -21.82 -14.38
CA ASN A 62 21.45 -20.94 -15.27
C ASN A 62 20.54 -20.07 -16.16
N GLU A 63 19.41 -20.60 -16.59
CA GLU A 63 18.51 -19.92 -17.55
C GLU A 63 17.62 -18.90 -16.87
N ASP A 64 17.14 -19.20 -15.65
CA ASP A 64 16.19 -18.35 -14.93
C ASP A 64 16.82 -17.71 -13.69
N VAL A 65 17.33 -18.51 -12.73
CA VAL A 65 17.73 -18.01 -11.42
C VAL A 65 18.85 -16.97 -11.52
N LEU A 66 19.86 -17.21 -12.35
CA LEU A 66 20.97 -16.28 -12.55
C LEU A 66 20.58 -15.00 -13.31
N ARG A 67 19.38 -14.93 -13.88
CA ARG A 67 18.85 -13.75 -14.55
C ARG A 67 17.90 -12.92 -13.68
N LEU A 68 17.50 -13.45 -12.52
CA LEU A 68 16.61 -12.73 -11.60
C LEU A 68 17.26 -11.44 -11.11
N THR A 69 16.51 -10.36 -11.19
CA THR A 69 16.88 -9.03 -10.71
C THR A 69 15.84 -8.49 -9.76
N THR A 70 16.16 -7.38 -9.10
CA THR A 70 15.20 -6.68 -8.23
C THR A 70 13.92 -6.36 -8.99
N GLY A 71 12.78 -6.74 -8.44
CA GLY A 71 11.46 -6.49 -9.03
C GLY A 71 10.87 -7.64 -9.84
N CYS A 72 11.64 -8.64 -10.25
CA CYS A 72 11.08 -9.86 -10.82
C CYS A 72 10.10 -10.51 -9.84
N SER A 73 9.02 -11.10 -10.34
CA SER A 73 8.07 -11.86 -9.53
C SER A 73 8.32 -13.36 -9.66
N VAL A 74 8.33 -14.05 -8.51
CA VAL A 74 8.70 -15.46 -8.42
C VAL A 74 7.75 -16.27 -7.57
N ILE A 75 7.69 -17.56 -7.88
CA ILE A 75 7.07 -18.60 -7.08
C ILE A 75 8.18 -19.54 -6.65
N VAL A 76 8.43 -19.63 -5.34
CA VAL A 76 9.47 -20.47 -4.77
C VAL A 76 8.84 -21.58 -3.93
N THR A 77 9.14 -22.82 -4.27
CA THR A 77 8.74 -23.99 -3.47
C THR A 77 9.98 -24.61 -2.86
N GLY A 78 9.88 -25.02 -1.61
CA GLY A 78 10.99 -25.65 -0.90
C GLY A 78 10.69 -25.94 0.56
N LYS A 79 11.67 -26.49 1.24
CA LYS A 79 11.59 -26.80 2.66
C LYS A 79 11.99 -25.63 3.54
N VAL A 80 11.18 -25.37 4.56
CA VAL A 80 11.54 -24.44 5.63
C VAL A 80 12.61 -25.08 6.52
N VAL A 81 13.72 -24.39 6.72
CA VAL A 81 14.80 -24.85 7.59
C VAL A 81 15.24 -23.75 8.54
N ALA A 82 15.89 -24.13 9.65
CA ALA A 82 16.58 -23.16 10.49
C ALA A 82 17.73 -22.53 9.72
N SER A 83 17.80 -21.19 9.71
CA SER A 83 18.87 -20.49 9.00
C SER A 83 20.16 -20.52 9.81
N PRO A 84 21.30 -20.88 9.20
CA PRO A 84 22.60 -20.74 9.83
C PRO A 84 23.11 -19.29 9.85
N GLY A 85 22.45 -18.40 9.11
CA GLY A 85 22.85 -16.99 8.95
C GLY A 85 22.39 -16.11 10.12
N GLN A 86 23.15 -15.04 10.39
CA GLN A 86 22.73 -14.03 11.32
C GLN A 86 21.61 -13.15 10.71
N GLY A 87 20.62 -12.78 11.53
CA GLY A 87 19.57 -11.84 11.13
C GLY A 87 18.25 -12.47 10.67
N GLN A 88 18.17 -13.79 10.53
CA GLN A 88 16.93 -14.52 10.26
C GLN A 88 16.94 -15.88 10.96
N GLN A 89 15.78 -16.33 11.43
CA GLN A 89 15.64 -17.62 12.11
C GLN A 89 15.38 -18.77 11.13
N PHE A 90 14.68 -18.49 10.05
CA PHE A 90 14.26 -19.47 9.06
C PHE A 90 14.62 -19.03 7.65
N GLU A 91 14.83 -20.00 6.78
CA GLU A 91 15.03 -19.83 5.35
C GLU A 91 14.34 -20.96 4.57
N ILE A 92 14.21 -20.81 3.26
CA ILE A 92 13.60 -21.83 2.40
C ILE A 92 14.70 -22.44 1.53
N GLN A 93 14.95 -23.75 1.71
CA GLN A 93 15.76 -24.50 0.76
C GLN A 93 14.91 -24.83 -0.47
N ALA A 94 15.12 -24.09 -1.54
CA ALA A 94 14.31 -24.18 -2.73
C ALA A 94 14.53 -25.49 -3.49
N SER A 95 13.42 -26.19 -3.74
CA SER A 95 13.35 -27.35 -4.63
C SER A 95 12.83 -26.97 -6.03
N LYS A 96 12.13 -25.81 -6.14
CA LYS A 96 11.62 -25.28 -7.40
C LYS A 96 11.55 -23.75 -7.35
N VAL A 97 11.92 -23.12 -8.46
CA VAL A 97 11.75 -21.67 -8.68
C VAL A 97 11.08 -21.46 -10.04
N GLU A 98 9.99 -20.74 -10.04
CA GLU A 98 9.28 -20.35 -11.25
C GLU A 98 9.25 -18.83 -11.34
N VAL A 99 9.50 -18.28 -12.51
CA VAL A 99 9.44 -16.84 -12.75
C VAL A 99 8.07 -16.50 -13.31
N ALA A 100 7.28 -15.76 -12.53
CA ALA A 100 5.95 -15.33 -12.94
C ALA A 100 5.97 -14.02 -13.75
N GLY A 101 7.01 -13.21 -13.57
CA GLY A 101 7.20 -11.98 -14.33
C GLY A 101 8.64 -11.48 -14.25
N TRP A 102 9.15 -11.07 -15.38
CA TRP A 102 10.48 -10.52 -15.54
C TRP A 102 10.50 -9.01 -15.42
N VAL A 103 11.62 -8.45 -15.01
CA VAL A 103 12.02 -7.08 -15.29
C VAL A 103 12.84 -7.13 -16.58
N GLU A 104 12.30 -6.56 -17.65
CA GLU A 104 12.90 -6.65 -18.98
C GLU A 104 14.27 -5.96 -19.03
N ASP A 105 14.36 -4.76 -18.47
CA ASP A 105 15.59 -3.99 -18.38
C ASP A 105 15.85 -3.56 -16.92
N PRO A 106 16.78 -4.24 -16.23
CA PRO A 106 17.13 -3.91 -14.85
C PRO A 106 17.71 -2.50 -14.66
N ASP A 107 18.32 -1.93 -15.69
CA ASP A 107 18.97 -0.62 -15.59
C ASP A 107 17.94 0.52 -15.61
N THR A 108 16.82 0.31 -16.27
CA THR A 108 15.69 1.26 -16.31
C THR A 108 14.63 0.98 -15.24
N TYR A 109 14.72 -0.15 -14.51
CA TYR A 109 13.77 -0.46 -13.45
C TYR A 109 13.88 0.57 -12.29
N PRO A 110 12.78 1.29 -11.96
CA PRO A 110 12.86 2.47 -11.10
C PRO A 110 13.25 2.17 -9.65
N MET A 111 13.07 0.92 -9.21
CA MET A 111 13.24 0.51 -7.81
C MET A 111 14.50 -0.34 -7.61
N ALA A 112 15.67 0.26 -7.79
CA ALA A 112 16.93 -0.39 -7.49
C ALA A 112 17.07 -0.71 -5.98
N ALA A 113 17.96 -1.68 -5.63
CA ALA A 113 18.24 -2.09 -4.25
C ALA A 113 19.08 -1.03 -3.50
N LYS A 114 18.67 0.24 -3.50
CA LYS A 114 19.32 1.36 -2.83
C LYS A 114 18.28 2.24 -2.12
N ARG A 115 18.75 3.15 -1.28
CA ARG A 115 17.88 4.17 -0.68
C ARG A 115 17.46 5.19 -1.74
N HIS A 116 16.16 5.50 -1.80
CA HIS A 116 15.58 6.52 -2.67
C HIS A 116 15.16 7.74 -1.85
N SER A 117 15.24 8.94 -2.44
CA SER A 117 14.71 10.16 -1.83
C SER A 117 13.18 10.16 -1.85
N ILE A 118 12.57 10.97 -0.98
CA ILE A 118 11.10 11.10 -0.93
C ILE A 118 10.57 11.74 -2.21
N GLU A 119 11.30 12.69 -2.78
CA GLU A 119 10.97 13.36 -4.05
C GLU A 119 10.88 12.33 -5.18
N TYR A 120 11.92 11.51 -5.33
CA TYR A 120 11.92 10.43 -6.33
C TYR A 120 10.77 9.44 -6.10
N LEU A 121 10.46 9.09 -4.85
CA LEU A 121 9.37 8.17 -4.53
C LEU A 121 7.98 8.76 -4.86
N ARG A 122 7.85 10.09 -4.98
CA ARG A 122 6.62 10.72 -5.47
C ARG A 122 6.45 10.55 -6.97
N GLU A 123 7.55 10.59 -7.74
CA GLU A 123 7.53 10.35 -9.20
C GLU A 123 7.15 8.89 -9.52
N VAL A 124 7.66 7.93 -8.74
CA VAL A 124 7.34 6.49 -8.88
C VAL A 124 6.27 6.04 -7.89
N ALA A 125 5.20 6.81 -7.74
CA ALA A 125 4.19 6.65 -6.70
C ALA A 125 3.55 5.24 -6.65
N HIS A 126 3.39 4.58 -7.80
CA HIS A 126 2.83 3.23 -7.93
C HIS A 126 3.77 2.13 -7.38
N LEU A 127 5.07 2.38 -7.30
CA LEU A 127 6.07 1.42 -6.77
C LEU A 127 6.53 1.74 -5.35
N ARG A 128 6.39 2.99 -4.90
CA ARG A 128 6.89 3.43 -3.59
C ARG A 128 6.42 2.59 -2.39
N PRO A 129 5.20 1.97 -2.37
CA PRO A 129 4.78 1.12 -1.26
C PRO A 129 5.67 -0.11 -1.06
N ARG A 130 6.44 -0.51 -2.07
CA ARG A 130 7.41 -1.61 -1.99
C ARG A 130 8.68 -1.24 -1.22
N THR A 131 8.92 0.04 -0.92
CA THR A 131 10.06 0.48 -0.12
C THR A 131 9.82 0.24 1.36
N ASN A 132 10.91 0.04 2.11
CA ASN A 132 10.83 -0.11 3.56
C ASN A 132 10.21 1.11 4.23
N LEU A 133 10.58 2.33 3.80
CA LEU A 133 10.07 3.58 4.36
C LEU A 133 8.54 3.68 4.21
N ILE A 134 8.04 3.63 2.98
CA ILE A 134 6.60 3.81 2.73
C ILE A 134 5.81 2.60 3.24
N GLY A 135 6.38 1.39 3.13
CA GLY A 135 5.81 0.18 3.72
C GLY A 135 5.68 0.26 5.24
N ALA A 136 6.67 0.83 5.95
CA ALA A 136 6.60 1.08 7.39
C ALA A 136 5.54 2.13 7.73
N VAL A 137 5.53 3.27 7.02
CA VAL A 137 4.51 4.32 7.19
C VAL A 137 3.10 3.77 7.01
N ALA A 138 2.87 2.96 5.98
CA ALA A 138 1.56 2.36 5.74
C ALA A 138 1.11 1.45 6.90
N ARG A 139 2.01 0.64 7.45
CA ARG A 139 1.72 -0.23 8.61
C ARG A 139 1.44 0.57 9.88
N VAL A 140 2.23 1.61 10.15
CA VAL A 140 2.00 2.51 11.30
C VAL A 140 0.65 3.20 11.17
N ARG A 141 0.34 3.78 10.00
CA ARG A 141 -0.97 4.41 9.74
C ARG A 141 -2.12 3.43 9.93
N HIS A 142 -2.00 2.21 9.41
CA HIS A 142 -3.00 1.17 9.60
C HIS A 142 -3.24 0.88 11.10
N THR A 143 -2.17 0.65 11.85
CA THR A 143 -2.26 0.33 13.28
C THR A 143 -2.87 1.48 14.08
N LEU A 144 -2.46 2.72 13.80
CA LEU A 144 -3.01 3.90 14.46
C LEU A 144 -4.50 4.11 14.14
N ALA A 145 -4.90 3.95 12.88
CA ALA A 145 -6.31 4.05 12.50
C ALA A 145 -7.17 3.01 13.23
N GLN A 146 -6.71 1.74 13.28
CA GLN A 146 -7.41 0.70 14.03
C GLN A 146 -7.46 1.00 15.54
N ALA A 147 -6.39 1.53 16.12
CA ALA A 147 -6.35 1.88 17.53
C ALA A 147 -7.33 3.01 17.88
N LEU A 148 -7.42 4.05 17.03
CA LEU A 148 -8.38 5.15 17.21
C LEU A 148 -9.83 4.64 17.11
N HIS A 149 -10.14 3.85 16.10
CA HIS A 149 -11.49 3.28 15.94
C HIS A 149 -11.86 2.40 17.14
N ARG A 150 -10.93 1.57 17.60
CA ARG A 150 -11.14 0.70 18.77
C ARG A 150 -11.41 1.53 20.02
N PHE A 151 -10.56 2.54 20.30
CA PHE A 151 -10.69 3.41 21.46
C PHE A 151 -12.08 4.06 21.50
N PHE A 152 -12.53 4.69 20.40
CA PHE A 152 -13.83 5.34 20.39
C PHE A 152 -14.98 4.34 20.49
N ASN A 153 -14.87 3.18 19.84
CA ASN A 153 -15.89 2.13 19.95
C ASN A 153 -16.03 1.62 21.39
N GLU A 154 -14.91 1.39 22.09
CA GLU A 154 -14.91 0.93 23.51
C GLU A 154 -15.47 1.99 24.47
N GLN A 155 -15.42 3.27 24.10
CA GLN A 155 -16.04 4.38 24.83
C GLN A 155 -17.51 4.60 24.45
N GLY A 156 -18.08 3.77 23.60
CA GLY A 156 -19.49 3.82 23.18
C GLY A 156 -19.77 4.89 22.12
N PHE A 157 -18.78 5.31 21.33
CA PHE A 157 -18.98 6.21 20.21
C PHE A 157 -19.30 5.43 18.93
N PHE A 158 -20.23 5.96 18.16
CA PHE A 158 -20.48 5.49 16.80
C PHE A 158 -19.59 6.25 15.82
N TRP A 159 -18.83 5.52 14.99
CA TRP A 159 -18.18 6.12 13.85
C TRP A 159 -19.21 6.35 12.74
N VAL A 160 -19.41 7.60 12.34
CA VAL A 160 -20.35 7.98 11.29
C VAL A 160 -19.60 8.51 10.07
N SER A 161 -20.08 8.15 8.89
CA SER A 161 -19.52 8.60 7.63
C SER A 161 -20.38 9.74 7.10
N THR A 162 -19.84 10.95 7.13
CA THR A 162 -20.51 12.15 6.61
C THR A 162 -20.09 12.41 5.16
N PRO A 163 -20.93 13.05 4.35
CA PRO A 163 -20.59 13.39 2.97
C PRO A 163 -19.32 14.24 2.88
N LEU A 164 -18.46 13.90 1.91
CA LEU A 164 -17.26 14.69 1.58
C LEU A 164 -17.56 15.80 0.58
N ILE A 165 -18.65 15.68 -0.18
CA ILE A 165 -19.10 16.69 -1.14
C ILE A 165 -20.39 17.31 -0.59
N THR A 166 -20.43 18.63 -0.57
CA THR A 166 -21.54 19.41 -0.01
C THR A 166 -21.85 20.62 -0.88
N ALA A 167 -23.11 21.06 -0.86
CA ALA A 167 -23.52 22.36 -1.41
C ALA A 167 -23.60 23.44 -0.31
N SER A 168 -23.33 23.09 0.95
CA SER A 168 -23.48 24.00 2.09
C SER A 168 -22.12 24.32 2.69
N ASP A 169 -21.86 25.58 2.96
CA ASP A 169 -20.72 26.02 3.76
C ASP A 169 -21.03 25.83 5.25
N THR A 170 -20.18 25.15 5.96
CA THR A 170 -20.41 24.78 7.36
C THR A 170 -20.00 25.89 8.34
N GLU A 171 -19.03 26.72 7.98
CA GLU A 171 -18.41 27.67 8.93
C GLU A 171 -18.14 29.06 8.32
N GLY A 172 -18.67 29.37 7.14
CA GLY A 172 -18.33 30.60 6.42
C GLY A 172 -16.84 30.67 6.06
N ALA A 173 -16.19 29.52 5.93
CA ALA A 173 -14.74 29.40 5.78
C ALA A 173 -14.26 29.68 4.34
N GLY A 174 -14.93 30.51 3.62
CA GLY A 174 -14.53 31.28 2.43
C GLY A 174 -13.86 30.60 1.24
N GLU A 175 -13.06 29.56 1.43
CA GLU A 175 -12.30 28.94 0.33
C GLU A 175 -12.46 27.42 0.31
N MET A 176 -13.63 26.96 -0.15
CA MET A 176 -13.84 25.54 -0.41
C MET A 176 -13.36 25.18 -1.82
N PHE A 177 -12.79 23.97 -1.98
CA PHE A 177 -12.50 23.43 -3.30
C PHE A 177 -13.78 23.06 -4.02
N ARG A 178 -14.03 23.69 -5.15
CA ARG A 178 -15.18 23.37 -6.00
C ARG A 178 -15.01 22.00 -6.63
N VAL A 179 -16.07 21.20 -6.61
CA VAL A 179 -16.19 19.92 -7.30
C VAL A 179 -17.17 20.09 -8.44
N SER A 180 -16.73 19.88 -9.66
CA SER A 180 -17.54 20.07 -10.87
C SER A 180 -17.10 19.11 -11.96
N THR A 181 -18.03 18.67 -12.78
CA THR A 181 -17.80 17.90 -14.01
C THR A 181 -18.00 18.76 -15.26
N LEU A 182 -18.25 20.05 -15.10
CA LEU A 182 -18.41 20.97 -16.23
C LEU A 182 -17.08 21.15 -16.96
N ASP A 183 -17.15 21.23 -18.28
CA ASP A 183 -16.00 21.60 -19.11
C ASP A 183 -15.61 23.07 -18.86
N LEU A 184 -14.41 23.27 -18.30
CA LEU A 184 -13.93 24.61 -17.95
C LEU A 184 -13.67 25.50 -19.17
N GLU A 185 -13.45 24.91 -20.36
CA GLU A 185 -13.27 25.67 -21.61
C GLU A 185 -14.61 26.11 -22.22
N ASN A 186 -15.70 25.34 -21.95
CA ASN A 186 -17.04 25.57 -22.50
C ASN A 186 -18.08 25.54 -21.39
N LEU A 187 -17.96 26.43 -20.42
CA LEU A 187 -18.89 26.50 -19.30
C LEU A 187 -20.31 26.87 -19.77
N PRO A 188 -21.33 26.05 -19.45
CA PRO A 188 -22.71 26.39 -19.72
C PRO A 188 -23.11 27.63 -18.90
N ARG A 189 -23.88 28.51 -19.51
CA ARG A 189 -24.36 29.74 -18.85
C ARG A 189 -25.91 29.80 -18.87
N ASN A 190 -26.48 30.30 -17.79
CA ASN A 190 -27.89 30.57 -17.68
C ASN A 190 -28.26 31.91 -18.34
N ASP A 191 -29.53 32.25 -18.37
CA ASP A 191 -30.04 33.47 -18.98
C ASP A 191 -29.49 34.77 -18.37
N GLN A 192 -28.89 34.69 -17.17
CA GLN A 192 -28.22 35.79 -16.49
C GLN A 192 -26.72 35.87 -16.77
N GLY A 193 -26.20 34.99 -17.64
CA GLY A 193 -24.76 34.92 -18.00
C GLY A 193 -23.88 34.27 -16.93
N LYS A 194 -24.45 33.74 -15.83
CA LYS A 194 -23.72 33.00 -14.79
C LYS A 194 -23.54 31.52 -15.21
N VAL A 195 -22.56 30.84 -14.59
CA VAL A 195 -22.39 29.39 -14.79
C VAL A 195 -23.69 28.67 -14.40
N ASP A 196 -24.15 27.82 -15.29
CA ASP A 196 -25.36 27.02 -15.11
C ASP A 196 -25.05 25.69 -14.45
N PHE A 197 -25.08 25.69 -13.12
CA PHE A 197 -24.76 24.46 -12.32
C PHE A 197 -25.92 23.43 -12.35
N ASP A 198 -27.11 23.76 -12.89
CA ASP A 198 -28.16 22.76 -13.12
C ASP A 198 -27.73 21.70 -14.12
N LYS A 199 -26.71 22.00 -14.96
CA LYS A 199 -26.05 21.09 -15.90
C LYS A 199 -24.87 20.32 -15.32
N ASP A 200 -24.46 20.60 -14.09
CA ASP A 200 -23.41 19.87 -13.41
C ASP A 200 -23.94 18.56 -12.81
N PHE A 201 -23.02 17.65 -12.43
CA PHE A 201 -23.35 16.30 -11.95
C PHE A 201 -24.37 16.28 -10.81
N PHE A 202 -24.25 17.18 -9.85
CA PHE A 202 -25.19 17.29 -8.71
C PHE A 202 -26.36 18.24 -8.93
N GLY A 203 -26.48 18.87 -10.11
CA GLY A 203 -27.51 19.88 -10.40
C GLY A 203 -27.42 21.11 -9.52
N LYS A 204 -26.27 21.37 -8.89
CA LYS A 204 -25.98 22.55 -8.05
C LYS A 204 -24.50 22.70 -7.81
N GLU A 205 -24.10 23.92 -7.49
CA GLU A 205 -22.71 24.18 -7.11
C GLU A 205 -22.34 23.36 -5.88
N SER A 206 -21.23 22.60 -5.99
CA SER A 206 -20.80 21.65 -4.97
C SER A 206 -19.33 21.80 -4.67
N PHE A 207 -18.95 21.44 -3.44
CA PHE A 207 -17.62 21.67 -2.90
C PHE A 207 -17.13 20.47 -2.07
N LEU A 208 -15.85 20.33 -1.91
CA LEU A 208 -15.29 19.48 -0.85
C LEU A 208 -15.58 20.14 0.49
N THR A 209 -16.16 19.38 1.41
CA THR A 209 -16.47 19.88 2.74
C THR A 209 -15.21 20.21 3.53
N VAL A 210 -15.25 21.28 4.31
CA VAL A 210 -14.19 21.59 5.30
C VAL A 210 -14.40 20.85 6.61
N SER A 211 -15.66 20.42 6.89
CA SER A 211 -16.04 19.72 8.11
C SER A 211 -17.29 18.89 7.92
N GLY A 212 -17.41 17.77 8.61
CA GLY A 212 -18.63 16.98 8.70
C GLY A 212 -19.60 17.45 9.78
N GLN A 213 -19.39 18.62 10.37
CA GLN A 213 -20.13 19.10 11.55
C GLN A 213 -21.63 19.10 11.33
N LEU A 214 -22.15 19.71 10.27
CA LEU A 214 -23.61 19.80 10.03
C LEU A 214 -24.29 18.43 10.03
N ASN A 215 -23.71 17.46 9.31
CA ASN A 215 -24.21 16.08 9.34
C ASN A 215 -23.94 15.39 10.69
N GLY A 216 -22.76 15.65 11.28
CA GLY A 216 -22.39 15.11 12.59
C GLY A 216 -23.38 15.50 13.67
N GLU A 217 -23.84 16.73 13.71
CA GLU A 217 -24.84 17.21 14.66
C GLU A 217 -26.17 16.44 14.55
N THR A 218 -26.63 16.15 13.33
CA THR A 218 -27.85 15.36 13.13
C THR A 218 -27.68 13.93 13.66
N TYR A 219 -26.51 13.31 13.42
CA TYR A 219 -26.21 12.00 13.99
C TYR A 219 -26.06 12.02 15.51
N ALA A 220 -25.43 13.07 16.07
CA ALA A 220 -25.30 13.22 17.50
C ALA A 220 -26.65 13.36 18.20
N CYS A 221 -27.60 14.09 17.60
CA CYS A 221 -28.97 14.17 18.10
C CYS A 221 -29.70 12.83 18.10
N ALA A 222 -29.38 11.93 17.16
CA ALA A 222 -30.03 10.63 17.04
C ALA A 222 -29.30 9.51 17.84
N LEU A 223 -27.97 9.55 17.87
CA LEU A 223 -27.12 8.46 18.39
C LEU A 223 -26.29 8.85 19.63
N SER A 224 -26.38 10.10 20.10
CA SER A 224 -25.69 10.65 21.27
C SER A 224 -24.17 10.81 21.03
N LYS A 225 -23.37 9.75 21.19
CA LYS A 225 -21.91 9.79 21.04
C LYS A 225 -21.50 9.38 19.65
N ILE A 226 -20.91 10.30 18.91
CA ILE A 226 -20.39 10.04 17.57
C ILE A 226 -18.93 10.43 17.45
N CYS A 227 -18.23 9.83 16.50
CA CYS A 227 -16.91 10.29 16.06
C CYS A 227 -16.86 10.38 14.53
N LEU A 228 -16.05 11.31 14.05
CA LEU A 228 -15.74 11.52 12.64
C LEU A 228 -14.24 11.35 12.45
N LEU A 229 -13.84 10.47 11.53
CA LEU A 229 -12.46 10.30 11.14
C LEU A 229 -12.35 10.45 9.63
N TYR A 230 -11.70 11.52 9.19
CA TYR A 230 -11.45 11.78 7.78
C TYR A 230 -10.09 11.21 7.35
N THR A 231 -10.06 10.66 6.16
CA THR A 231 -8.84 10.16 5.52
C THR A 231 -8.35 11.05 4.39
N SER A 232 -9.15 12.03 3.97
CA SER A 232 -8.81 12.98 2.91
C SER A 232 -8.25 14.27 3.49
N PRO A 233 -7.24 14.88 2.86
CA PRO A 233 -6.79 16.22 3.24
C PRO A 233 -7.93 17.22 3.04
N SER A 234 -8.09 18.12 4.00
CA SER A 234 -9.04 19.22 3.90
C SER A 234 -8.31 20.51 3.57
N PRO A 235 -9.02 21.57 3.12
CA PRO A 235 -8.43 22.90 2.94
C PRO A 235 -7.73 23.45 4.20
N ARG A 236 -8.13 22.98 5.39
CA ARG A 236 -7.49 23.36 6.67
C ARG A 236 -6.09 22.78 6.84
N ASP A 237 -5.77 21.69 6.15
CA ASP A 237 -4.45 21.04 6.25
C ASP A 237 -3.38 21.78 5.42
N ARG A 238 -3.76 22.84 4.70
CA ARG A 238 -2.89 23.61 3.79
C ARG A 238 -1.72 24.30 4.52
N SER A 239 -1.87 24.58 5.80
CA SER A 239 -0.84 25.23 6.62
C SER A 239 0.21 24.27 7.21
N LEU A 240 0.09 22.97 6.97
CA LEU A 240 0.96 21.94 7.54
C LEU A 240 1.83 21.22 6.49
N SER A 241 1.85 21.67 5.25
CA SER A 241 2.63 21.08 4.15
C SER A 241 3.85 21.90 3.78
#